data_8192e2771e6ddb08c23c567cc35df8e1
#
_entry.id   8192e2771e6ddb08c23c567cc35df8e1
#
_cell.length_a   1.000
_cell.length_b   1.000
_cell.length_c   1.000
_cell.angle_alpha   90.00
_cell.angle_beta   90.00
_cell.angle_gamma   90.00
#
_symmetry.space_group_name_H-M   'P 1'
#
loop_
_entity.id
_entity.type
_entity.pdbx_description
1 polymer ?
#
loop_
_entity_poly.entity_id
_entity_poly.type
_entity_poly.pdbx_seq_one_letter_code
_entity_poly.pdbx_strand_id
1 'polypeptide(L)'
;GRNMIRMALISRSNAGVAIQAMTGLPFVPEISHGTVTFTDVRLRDEDILPGDGYRDYIRPFRTIEDLHVFAAIAGFIFRVSLLHGWPRVVSEQTASLIACTRALSVEDPSSPATHIALGGLQAQFSSLLSATAPLWDTVDEKTRAGWERDRALLRVSENARAKRLETAWSRFGTGQA
;
A
#
# COMPACT_ATOMS: atom_id res chain seq x y z
N GLY A 1 -11.28 -28.84 -10.21
CA GLY A 1 -10.65 -27.93 -11.14
C GLY A 1 -10.21 -26.68 -10.41
N ARG A 2 -9.04 -26.17 -10.71
CA ARG A 2 -8.55 -24.91 -10.14
C ARG A 2 -9.33 -23.75 -10.78
N ASN A 3 -10.03 -22.95 -10.00
CA ASN A 3 -10.67 -21.75 -10.53
C ASN A 3 -9.59 -20.81 -11.07
N MET A 4 -9.62 -20.57 -12.37
CA MET A 4 -8.72 -19.61 -13.02
C MET A 4 -9.38 -18.23 -13.02
N ILE A 5 -8.77 -17.30 -12.29
CA ILE A 5 -9.16 -15.89 -12.34
C ILE A 5 -8.54 -15.27 -13.58
N ARG A 6 -9.34 -14.55 -14.38
CA ARG A 6 -8.87 -13.75 -15.49
C ARG A 6 -8.84 -12.28 -15.11
N MET A 7 -7.86 -11.57 -15.64
CA MET A 7 -7.78 -10.12 -15.52
C MET A 7 -8.12 -9.48 -16.85
N ALA A 8 -8.90 -8.41 -16.83
CA ALA A 8 -9.25 -7.69 -18.04
C ALA A 8 -9.06 -6.18 -17.87
N LEU A 9 -8.70 -5.51 -18.96
CA LEU A 9 -8.70 -4.05 -19.02
C LEU A 9 -10.04 -3.58 -19.57
N ILE A 10 -10.76 -2.82 -18.76
CA ILE A 10 -12.10 -2.32 -19.12
C ILE A 10 -12.04 -0.79 -19.18
N SER A 11 -12.35 -0.23 -20.33
CA SER A 11 -12.47 1.23 -20.45
C SER A 11 -13.71 1.71 -19.72
N ARG A 12 -13.56 2.84 -19.00
CA ARG A 12 -14.70 3.52 -18.38
C ARG A 12 -15.79 3.95 -19.39
N SER A 13 -15.44 4.03 -20.66
CA SER A 13 -16.36 4.39 -21.75
C SER A 13 -17.06 3.19 -22.39
N ASN A 14 -16.76 1.95 -21.96
CA ASN A 14 -17.45 0.77 -22.48
C ASN A 14 -18.93 0.83 -22.13
N ALA A 15 -19.78 0.40 -23.07
CA ALA A 15 -21.20 0.21 -22.81
C ALA A 15 -21.39 -0.77 -21.65
N GLY A 16 -22.29 -0.44 -20.72
CA GLY A 16 -22.55 -1.24 -19.52
C GLY A 16 -21.63 -0.93 -18.33
N VAL A 17 -20.68 0.00 -18.46
CA VAL A 17 -19.87 0.48 -17.33
C VAL A 17 -20.52 1.74 -16.75
N ALA A 18 -20.92 1.68 -15.50
CA ALA A 18 -21.41 2.83 -14.74
C ALA A 18 -20.51 3.11 -13.55
N ILE A 19 -20.12 4.39 -13.37
CA ILE A 19 -19.29 4.82 -12.26
C ILE A 19 -20.09 5.81 -11.43
N GLN A 20 -20.27 5.51 -10.15
CA GLN A 20 -20.91 6.38 -9.19
C GLN A 20 -19.87 6.86 -8.17
N ALA A 21 -19.74 8.17 -8.02
CA ALA A 21 -18.83 8.73 -7.02
C ALA A 21 -19.26 8.32 -5.60
N MET A 22 -18.31 7.89 -4.80
CA MET A 22 -18.51 7.66 -3.37
C MET A 22 -18.18 8.95 -2.63
N THR A 23 -19.02 9.30 -1.66
CA THR A 23 -18.83 10.43 -0.76
C THR A 23 -18.61 9.94 0.67
N GLY A 24 -17.88 10.72 1.47
CA GLY A 24 -17.77 10.46 2.91
C GLY A 24 -16.83 9.33 3.32
N LEU A 25 -15.75 9.11 2.57
CA LEU A 25 -14.70 8.20 3.03
C LEU A 25 -14.05 8.74 4.32
N PRO A 26 -13.78 7.86 5.29
CA PRO A 26 -13.23 8.26 6.58
C PRO A 26 -11.75 8.64 6.54
N PHE A 27 -11.06 8.41 5.41
CA PHE A 27 -9.64 8.71 5.20
C PHE A 27 -9.40 9.14 3.75
N VAL A 28 -8.36 9.93 3.53
CA VAL A 28 -7.92 10.49 2.23
C VAL A 28 -9.08 10.94 1.31
N PRO A 29 -9.99 11.82 1.79
CA PRO A 29 -11.16 12.25 1.02
C PRO A 29 -10.77 13.05 -0.24
N GLU A 30 -9.53 13.48 -0.34
CA GLU A 30 -8.95 14.16 -1.50
C GLU A 30 -8.76 13.20 -2.70
N ILE A 31 -8.72 11.88 -2.45
CA ILE A 31 -8.65 10.86 -3.51
C ILE A 31 -10.08 10.49 -3.89
N SER A 32 -10.43 10.70 -5.15
CA SER A 32 -11.75 10.33 -5.66
C SER A 32 -11.93 8.81 -5.63
N HIS A 33 -13.01 8.38 -5.00
CA HIS A 33 -13.42 6.97 -4.98
C HIS A 33 -14.77 6.82 -5.67
N GLY A 34 -15.02 5.64 -6.21
CA GLY A 34 -16.28 5.35 -6.88
C GLY A 34 -16.63 3.87 -6.83
N THR A 35 -17.92 3.60 -6.87
CA THR A 35 -18.45 2.27 -7.15
C THR A 35 -18.55 2.11 -8.65
N VAL A 36 -18.00 1.01 -9.17
CA VAL A 36 -18.10 0.64 -10.58
C VAL A 36 -19.08 -0.51 -10.71
N THR A 37 -20.10 -0.33 -11.51
CA THR A 37 -21.09 -1.37 -11.84
C THR A 37 -20.88 -1.80 -13.28
N PHE A 38 -20.85 -3.11 -13.50
CA PHE A 38 -20.74 -3.73 -14.81
C PHE A 38 -22.07 -4.43 -15.13
N THR A 39 -22.68 -4.08 -16.26
CA THR A 39 -23.92 -4.69 -16.75
C THR A 39 -23.70 -5.11 -18.20
N ASP A 40 -23.66 -6.41 -18.43
CA ASP A 40 -23.50 -7.01 -19.76
C ASP A 40 -22.32 -6.43 -20.60
N VAL A 41 -21.23 -6.07 -19.93
CA VAL A 41 -20.03 -5.52 -20.58
C VAL A 41 -19.41 -6.60 -21.46
N ARG A 42 -19.33 -6.33 -22.76
CA ARG A 42 -18.65 -7.21 -23.70
C ARG A 42 -17.17 -6.87 -23.78
N LEU A 43 -16.33 -7.88 -23.61
CA LEU A 43 -14.89 -7.79 -23.73
C LEU A 43 -14.44 -8.49 -25.00
N ARG A 44 -13.40 -7.95 -25.64
CA ARG A 44 -12.69 -8.61 -26.74
C ARG A 44 -11.57 -9.46 -26.17
N ASP A 45 -11.07 -10.42 -26.93
CA ASP A 45 -9.95 -11.25 -26.47
C ASP A 45 -8.70 -10.43 -26.15
N GLU A 46 -8.48 -9.33 -26.85
CA GLU A 46 -7.36 -8.41 -26.61
C GLU A 46 -7.48 -7.60 -25.29
N ASP A 47 -8.69 -7.50 -24.75
CA ASP A 47 -8.92 -6.84 -23.45
C ASP A 47 -8.59 -7.78 -22.28
N ILE A 48 -8.42 -9.09 -22.54
CA ILE A 48 -8.09 -10.10 -21.53
C ILE A 48 -6.58 -10.21 -21.40
N LEU A 49 -6.08 -9.93 -20.21
CA LEU A 49 -4.65 -10.06 -19.92
C LEU A 49 -4.24 -11.54 -19.86
N PRO A 50 -3.03 -11.88 -20.34
CA PRO A 50 -2.54 -13.25 -20.33
C PRO A 50 -2.28 -13.74 -18.90
N GLY A 51 -2.26 -15.07 -18.71
CA GLY A 51 -1.88 -15.70 -17.45
C GLY A 51 -3.00 -15.81 -16.42
N ASP A 52 -2.63 -15.97 -15.16
CA ASP A 52 -3.53 -16.09 -14.00
C ASP A 52 -3.69 -14.72 -13.34
N GLY A 53 -4.92 -14.21 -13.33
CA GLY A 53 -5.25 -12.86 -12.84
C GLY A 53 -4.87 -12.64 -11.37
N TYR A 54 -4.97 -13.67 -10.53
CA TYR A 54 -4.57 -13.55 -9.14
C TYR A 54 -3.06 -13.62 -8.95
N ARG A 55 -2.42 -14.66 -9.50
CA ARG A 55 -0.99 -14.90 -9.30
C ARG A 55 -0.12 -13.85 -9.96
N ASP A 56 -0.48 -13.47 -11.20
CA ASP A 56 0.40 -12.66 -12.04
C ASP A 56 0.11 -11.15 -11.89
N TYR A 57 -1.07 -10.76 -11.35
CA TYR A 57 -1.46 -9.35 -11.23
C TYR A 57 -1.85 -8.94 -9.80
N ILE A 58 -2.88 -9.56 -9.19
CA ILE A 58 -3.42 -9.08 -7.91
C ILE A 58 -2.42 -9.28 -6.78
N ARG A 59 -1.76 -10.43 -6.73
CA ARG A 59 -0.81 -10.76 -5.67
C ARG A 59 0.42 -9.84 -5.67
N PRO A 60 1.15 -9.63 -6.80
CA PRO A 60 2.27 -8.69 -6.84
C PRO A 60 1.82 -7.25 -6.61
N PHE A 61 0.66 -6.85 -7.16
CA PHE A 61 0.10 -5.52 -6.95
C PHE A 61 -0.04 -5.16 -5.46
N ARG A 62 -0.46 -6.10 -4.61
CA ARG A 62 -0.60 -5.85 -3.17
C ARG A 62 0.72 -5.48 -2.48
N THR A 63 1.83 -6.05 -2.89
CA THR A 63 3.15 -5.68 -2.37
C THR A 63 3.59 -4.30 -2.86
N ILE A 64 3.35 -4.02 -4.14
CA ILE A 64 3.63 -2.72 -4.76
C ILE A 64 2.80 -1.62 -4.09
N GLU A 65 1.51 -1.86 -3.87
CA GLU A 65 0.59 -0.94 -3.18
C GLU A 65 1.09 -0.63 -1.75
N ASP A 66 1.45 -1.64 -0.96
CA ASP A 66 1.99 -1.45 0.39
C ASP A 66 3.25 -0.57 0.38
N LEU A 67 4.19 -0.80 -0.54
CA LEU A 67 5.40 0.02 -0.68
C LEU A 67 5.09 1.48 -0.99
N HIS A 68 4.13 1.74 -1.89
CA HIS A 68 3.73 3.11 -2.22
C HIS A 68 3.03 3.82 -1.05
N VAL A 69 2.17 3.12 -0.32
CA VAL A 69 1.52 3.65 0.89
C VAL A 69 2.57 3.99 1.95
N PHE A 70 3.54 3.11 2.21
CA PHE A 70 4.62 3.39 3.16
C PHE A 70 5.48 4.57 2.71
N ALA A 71 5.82 4.66 1.43
CA ALA A 71 6.59 5.79 0.89
C ALA A 71 5.85 7.12 1.06
N ALA A 72 4.55 7.14 0.77
CA ALA A 72 3.73 8.35 0.91
C ALA A 72 3.64 8.82 2.37
N ILE A 73 3.39 7.89 3.30
CA ILE A 73 3.30 8.24 4.74
C ILE A 73 4.67 8.64 5.29
N ALA A 74 5.75 7.94 4.91
CA ALA A 74 7.10 8.33 5.30
C ALA A 74 7.45 9.73 4.78
N GLY A 75 7.13 10.04 3.52
CA GLY A 75 7.31 11.37 2.95
C GLY A 75 6.53 12.45 3.69
N PHE A 76 5.29 12.15 4.10
CA PHE A 76 4.48 13.05 4.91
C PHE A 76 5.11 13.31 6.28
N ILE A 77 5.53 12.26 7.02
CA ILE A 77 6.19 12.38 8.32
C ILE A 77 7.50 13.16 8.19
N PHE A 78 8.31 12.89 7.16
CA PHE A 78 9.54 13.60 6.89
C PHE A 78 9.29 15.11 6.73
N ARG A 79 8.30 15.47 5.90
CA ARG A 79 7.91 16.87 5.71
C ARG A 79 7.45 17.52 7.03
N VAL A 80 6.59 16.85 7.80
CA VAL A 80 6.09 17.36 9.08
C VAL A 80 7.24 17.56 10.07
N SER A 81 8.17 16.60 10.16
CA SER A 81 9.32 16.69 11.06
C SER A 81 10.19 17.91 10.77
N LEU A 82 10.39 18.26 9.51
CA LEU A 82 11.16 19.45 9.11
C LEU A 82 10.39 20.75 9.41
N LEU A 83 9.10 20.79 9.10
CA LEU A 83 8.28 22.00 9.26
C LEU A 83 8.07 22.39 10.72
N HIS A 84 7.97 21.37 11.61
CA HIS A 84 7.68 21.59 13.03
C HIS A 84 8.91 21.42 13.94
N GLY A 85 10.11 21.33 13.36
CA GLY A 85 11.34 21.26 14.14
C GLY A 85 11.44 20.03 15.04
N TRP A 86 10.95 18.88 14.60
CA TRP A 86 11.06 17.65 15.36
C TRP A 86 12.53 17.21 15.55
N PRO A 87 12.84 16.35 16.51
CA PRO A 87 14.19 15.87 16.69
C PRO A 87 14.79 15.34 15.38
N ARG A 88 16.01 15.74 15.07
CA ARG A 88 16.68 15.42 13.79
C ARG A 88 16.70 13.92 13.49
N VAL A 89 16.81 13.08 14.53
CA VAL A 89 16.79 11.62 14.40
C VAL A 89 15.51 11.11 13.71
N VAL A 90 14.36 11.79 13.88
CA VAL A 90 13.10 11.44 13.20
C VAL A 90 13.23 11.63 11.70
N SER A 91 13.79 12.75 11.25
CA SER A 91 14.02 13.00 9.84
C SER A 91 15.02 12.00 9.25
N GLU A 92 16.09 11.68 9.99
CA GLU A 92 17.11 10.70 9.55
C GLU A 92 16.52 9.28 9.42
N GLN A 93 15.75 8.83 10.41
CA GLN A 93 15.06 7.53 10.36
C GLN A 93 14.05 7.48 9.23
N THR A 94 13.28 8.54 9.05
CA THR A 94 12.27 8.61 7.97
C THR A 94 12.92 8.60 6.59
N ALA A 95 14.03 9.33 6.40
CA ALA A 95 14.79 9.30 5.16
C ALA A 95 15.34 7.89 4.86
N SER A 96 15.82 7.18 5.88
CA SER A 96 16.26 5.78 5.76
C SER A 96 15.10 4.86 5.32
N LEU A 97 13.91 5.01 5.92
CA LEU A 97 12.73 4.23 5.53
C LEU A 97 12.32 4.49 4.08
N ILE A 98 12.37 5.75 3.63
CA ILE A 98 12.10 6.11 2.22
C ILE A 98 13.12 5.43 1.29
N ALA A 99 14.40 5.46 1.64
CA ALA A 99 15.45 4.81 0.86
C ALA A 99 15.25 3.28 0.78
N CYS A 100 14.92 2.63 1.91
CA CYS A 100 14.62 1.20 1.95
C CYS A 100 13.38 0.85 1.12
N THR A 101 12.32 1.65 1.23
CA THR A 101 11.09 1.45 0.43
C THR A 101 11.38 1.55 -1.06
N ARG A 102 12.20 2.53 -1.47
CA ARG A 102 12.62 2.69 -2.86
C ARG A 102 13.47 1.50 -3.33
N ALA A 103 14.38 1.00 -2.52
CA ALA A 103 15.17 -0.19 -2.86
C ALA A 103 14.28 -1.41 -3.08
N LEU A 104 13.31 -1.63 -2.19
CA LEU A 104 12.36 -2.76 -2.32
C LEU A 104 11.40 -2.63 -3.50
N SER A 105 11.14 -1.42 -3.99
CA SER A 105 10.19 -1.21 -5.10
C SER A 105 10.67 -1.73 -6.46
N VAL A 106 11.96 -2.03 -6.59
CA VAL A 106 12.56 -2.62 -7.81
C VAL A 106 12.82 -4.12 -7.70
N GLU A 107 12.55 -4.71 -6.52
CA GLU A 107 12.68 -6.15 -6.29
C GLU A 107 11.43 -6.91 -6.76
N ASP A 108 11.56 -8.23 -6.95
CA ASP A 108 10.40 -9.07 -7.29
C ASP A 108 9.34 -9.00 -6.16
N PRO A 109 8.15 -8.41 -6.43
CA PRO A 109 7.09 -8.24 -5.43
C PRO A 109 6.48 -9.56 -4.96
N SER A 110 6.80 -10.68 -5.59
CA SER A 110 6.33 -12.03 -5.23
C SER A 110 7.37 -12.85 -4.47
N SER A 111 8.61 -12.36 -4.40
CA SER A 111 9.71 -13.06 -3.74
C SER A 111 9.51 -13.15 -2.21
N PRO A 112 9.80 -14.32 -1.59
CA PRO A 112 9.86 -14.44 -0.14
C PRO A 112 10.82 -13.45 0.51
N ALA A 113 11.99 -13.19 -0.10
CA ALA A 113 12.98 -12.24 0.40
C ALA A 113 12.41 -10.82 0.48
N THR A 114 11.70 -10.38 -0.57
CA THR A 114 11.02 -9.07 -0.59
C THR A 114 9.97 -8.97 0.51
N HIS A 115 9.17 -10.01 0.74
CA HIS A 115 8.16 -10.00 1.81
C HIS A 115 8.80 -9.96 3.21
N ILE A 116 9.92 -10.65 3.42
CA ILE A 116 10.66 -10.61 4.68
C ILE A 116 11.26 -9.22 4.93
N ALA A 117 11.89 -8.64 3.91
CA ALA A 117 12.45 -7.29 4.00
C ALA A 117 11.36 -6.23 4.24
N LEU A 118 10.21 -6.37 3.56
CA LEU A 118 9.04 -5.51 3.79
C LEU A 118 8.50 -5.66 5.22
N GLY A 119 8.51 -6.86 5.80
CA GLY A 119 8.15 -7.10 7.20
C GLY A 119 9.08 -6.34 8.16
N GLY A 120 10.39 -6.37 7.91
CA GLY A 120 11.38 -5.60 8.68
C GLY A 120 11.18 -4.08 8.54
N LEU A 121 10.92 -3.60 7.33
CA LEU A 121 10.57 -2.20 7.07
C LEU A 121 9.32 -1.77 7.86
N GLN A 122 8.29 -2.59 7.88
CA GLN A 122 7.05 -2.33 8.62
C GLN A 122 7.28 -2.27 10.13
N ALA A 123 8.13 -3.13 10.68
CA ALA A 123 8.48 -3.11 12.10
C ALA A 123 9.20 -1.80 12.49
N GLN A 124 10.16 -1.37 11.67
CA GLN A 124 10.87 -0.09 11.85
C GLN A 124 9.89 1.10 11.74
N PHE A 125 8.97 1.04 10.77
CA PHE A 125 7.96 2.07 10.61
C PHE A 125 7.04 2.16 11.84
N SER A 126 6.57 1.02 12.37
CA SER A 126 5.77 0.98 13.58
C SER A 126 6.50 1.56 14.80
N SER A 127 7.81 1.28 14.92
CA SER A 127 8.65 1.87 15.97
C SER A 127 8.77 3.40 15.82
N LEU A 128 8.97 3.89 14.60
CA LEU A 128 8.99 5.33 14.32
C LEU A 128 7.66 6.00 14.69
N LEU A 129 6.52 5.40 14.31
CA LEU A 129 5.20 5.93 14.65
C LEU A 129 4.97 6.01 16.16
N SER A 130 5.41 5.00 16.89
CA SER A 130 5.32 4.99 18.36
C SER A 130 6.21 6.08 18.97
N ALA A 131 7.44 6.22 18.50
CA ALA A 131 8.37 7.24 18.99
C ALA A 131 7.91 8.68 18.69
N THR A 132 7.22 8.88 17.56
CA THR A 132 6.72 10.20 17.16
C THR A 132 5.34 10.54 17.72
N ALA A 133 4.65 9.59 18.38
CA ALA A 133 3.30 9.81 18.89
C ALA A 133 3.14 11.10 19.73
N PRO A 134 4.03 11.42 20.70
CA PRO A 134 3.91 12.64 21.49
C PRO A 134 4.25 13.93 20.71
N LEU A 135 4.94 13.83 19.58
CA LEU A 135 5.34 14.98 18.78
C LEU A 135 4.16 15.57 17.98
N TRP A 136 3.11 14.80 17.76
CA TRP A 136 1.90 15.28 17.08
C TRP A 136 1.14 16.36 17.85
N ASP A 137 1.39 16.51 19.15
CA ASP A 137 0.82 17.61 19.93
C ASP A 137 1.51 18.95 19.65
N THR A 138 2.66 18.93 19.00
CA THR A 138 3.43 20.14 18.66
C THR A 138 3.13 20.69 17.27
N VAL A 139 2.32 20.00 16.46
CA VAL A 139 1.97 20.43 15.10
C VAL A 139 0.68 21.27 15.11
N ASP A 140 0.46 22.01 14.02
CA ASP A 140 -0.80 22.74 13.85
C ASP A 140 -2.00 21.78 13.77
N GLU A 141 -3.16 22.29 14.16
CA GLU A 141 -4.38 21.46 14.26
C GLU A 141 -4.80 20.83 12.94
N LYS A 142 -4.64 21.56 11.82
CA LYS A 142 -5.00 21.05 10.49
C LYS A 142 -4.12 19.84 10.11
N THR A 143 -2.81 19.92 10.35
CA THR A 143 -1.85 18.85 10.09
C THR A 143 -2.14 17.65 10.99
N ARG A 144 -2.41 17.87 12.28
CA ARG A 144 -2.76 16.83 13.24
C ARG A 144 -4.07 16.12 12.86
N ALA A 145 -5.12 16.89 12.57
CA ALA A 145 -6.42 16.32 12.18
C ALA A 145 -6.31 15.48 10.89
N GLY A 146 -5.53 15.93 9.91
CA GLY A 146 -5.23 15.15 8.70
C GLY A 146 -4.54 13.83 9.02
N TRP A 147 -3.53 13.85 9.88
CA TRP A 147 -2.85 12.65 10.34
C TRP A 147 -3.78 11.67 11.06
N GLU A 148 -4.55 12.15 12.04
CA GLU A 148 -5.49 11.31 12.80
C GLU A 148 -6.52 10.63 11.90
N ARG A 149 -7.00 11.34 10.89
CA ARG A 149 -7.91 10.81 9.88
C ARG A 149 -7.25 9.72 9.03
N ASP A 150 -6.05 9.98 8.51
CA ASP A 150 -5.45 9.18 7.43
C ASP A 150 -4.55 8.05 7.92
N ARG A 151 -4.07 8.09 9.16
CA ARG A 151 -3.24 7.00 9.75
C ARG A 151 -3.93 5.64 9.74
N ALA A 152 -5.26 5.59 9.60
CA ALA A 152 -6.01 4.36 9.46
C ALA A 152 -5.62 3.54 8.21
N LEU A 153 -5.08 4.18 7.16
CA LEU A 153 -4.54 3.52 5.97
C LEU A 153 -3.49 2.45 6.30
N LEU A 154 -2.71 2.66 7.36
CA LEU A 154 -1.68 1.70 7.79
C LEU A 154 -2.25 0.35 8.21
N ARG A 155 -3.53 0.31 8.62
CA ARG A 155 -4.22 -0.90 9.10
C ARG A 155 -4.98 -1.64 8.00
N VAL A 156 -5.26 -0.99 6.86
CA VAL A 156 -6.16 -1.53 5.81
C VAL A 156 -5.73 -2.92 5.32
N SER A 157 -4.43 -3.21 5.28
CA SER A 157 -3.92 -4.50 4.77
C SER A 157 -3.13 -5.30 5.82
N GLU A 158 -3.25 -5.00 7.11
CA GLU A 158 -2.40 -5.55 8.17
C GLU A 158 -2.45 -7.09 8.23
N ASN A 159 -3.65 -7.68 8.24
CA ASN A 159 -3.83 -9.13 8.27
C ASN A 159 -3.27 -9.82 7.00
N ALA A 160 -3.45 -9.19 5.85
CA ALA A 160 -2.94 -9.73 4.59
C ALA A 160 -1.40 -9.67 4.54
N ARG A 161 -0.80 -8.60 5.08
CA ARG A 161 0.66 -8.48 5.21
C ARG A 161 1.23 -9.53 6.16
N ALA A 162 0.63 -9.70 7.33
CA ALA A 162 1.06 -10.71 8.32
C ALA A 162 1.04 -12.12 7.70
N LYS A 163 -0.03 -12.49 7.00
CA LYS A 163 -0.14 -13.79 6.34
C LYS A 163 0.90 -13.98 5.21
N ARG A 164 1.21 -12.92 4.45
CA ARG A 164 2.27 -12.98 3.43
C ARG A 164 3.64 -13.19 4.06
N LEU A 165 3.93 -12.49 5.16
CA LEU A 165 5.18 -12.60 5.89
C LEU A 165 5.38 -14.01 6.46
N GLU A 166 4.35 -14.57 7.11
CA GLU A 166 4.37 -15.95 7.61
C GLU A 166 4.64 -16.96 6.48
N THR A 167 3.93 -16.81 5.34
CA THR A 167 4.15 -17.66 4.16
C THR A 167 5.55 -17.48 3.60
N ALA A 168 6.12 -16.28 3.63
CA ALA A 168 7.47 -16.02 3.15
C ALA A 168 8.52 -16.74 4.02
N TRP A 169 8.39 -16.66 5.34
CA TRP A 169 9.28 -17.36 6.27
C TRP A 169 9.20 -18.88 6.11
N SER A 170 8.01 -19.44 5.93
CA SER A 170 7.87 -20.90 5.72
C SER A 170 8.58 -21.38 4.46
N ARG A 171 8.63 -20.59 3.40
CA ARG A 171 9.31 -20.91 2.14
C ARG A 171 10.81 -20.66 2.21
N PHE A 172 11.22 -19.57 2.85
CA PHE A 172 12.62 -19.19 2.98
C PHE A 172 13.43 -20.24 3.76
N GLY A 173 12.84 -20.82 4.81
CA GLY A 173 13.47 -21.88 5.62
C GLY A 173 13.56 -23.26 4.93
N THR A 174 12.81 -23.47 3.84
CA THR A 174 12.79 -24.76 3.11
C THR A 174 13.67 -24.76 1.85
N GLY A 175 14.40 -23.68 1.58
CA GLY A 175 15.27 -23.57 0.40
C GLY A 175 14.51 -23.54 -0.96
N GLN A 176 13.19 -23.34 -0.94
CA GLN A 176 12.35 -23.13 -2.12
C GLN A 176 12.23 -21.63 -2.38
N ALA A 177 13.32 -21.05 -2.87
CA ALA A 177 13.34 -19.67 -3.37
C ALA A 177 12.95 -19.63 -4.84
#